data_7d3519726aa450e960019236800ce432
#
_entry.id   7d3519726aa450e960019236800ce432
#
_cell.length_a   1.000
_cell.length_b   1.000
_cell.length_c   1.000
_cell.angle_alpha   90.00
_cell.angle_beta   90.00
_cell.angle_gamma   90.00
#
_symmetry.space_group_name_H-M   'P 1'
#
loop_
_entity.id
_entity.type
_entity.pdbx_description
1 polymer ?
#
loop_
_entity_poly.entity_id
_entity_poly.type
_entity_poly.pdbx_seq_one_letter_code
_entity_poly.pdbx_strand_id
1 'polypeptide(L)'
;MRPMPMIASAAFLVAASGATWAANPTRIAETGAFLLGNAYRCGVADDRVVRAGKVISELIVAAADDASEQTAAKSRFAEIFRESARPEGSRRTPTPPCRTVVTQFERLEQFHDQTSR
;
A
#
# COMPACT_ATOMS: atom_id res chain seq x y z
N MET A 1 15.85 36.31 -0.31
CA MET A 1 15.85 35.70 -0.09
C MET A 1 15.66 34.87 0.10
N ARG A 2 15.43 34.61 0.29
CA ARG A 2 15.13 33.80 0.46
C ARG A 2 15.07 32.98 1.26
N PRO A 3 14.90 32.83 1.78
CA PRO A 3 14.83 31.93 2.87
C PRO A 3 13.65 31.15 3.02
N MET A 4 12.61 31.50 2.54
CA MET A 4 11.48 30.63 2.60
C MET A 4 11.78 29.25 2.12
N PRO A 5 12.73 29.07 1.28
CA PRO A 5 13.06 27.71 0.87
C PRO A 5 13.45 26.83 2.03
N MET A 6 14.10 27.39 3.01
CA MET A 6 14.53 26.60 4.08
C MET A 6 13.41 26.10 4.92
N ILE A 7 12.52 26.97 5.19
CA ILE A 7 11.40 26.62 5.98
C ILE A 7 10.62 25.55 5.33
N ALA A 8 10.47 25.73 4.07
CA ALA A 8 9.79 24.76 3.30
C ALA A 8 10.47 23.41 3.40
N SER A 9 11.77 23.44 3.63
CA SER A 9 12.50 22.19 3.73
C SER A 9 12.10 21.34 4.90
N ALA A 10 11.87 21.95 6.03
CA ALA A 10 11.53 21.16 7.19
C ALA A 10 10.17 20.51 7.04
N ALA A 11 9.21 21.27 6.66
CA ALA A 11 7.91 20.72 6.42
C ALA A 11 7.97 19.71 5.29
N PHE A 12 8.84 19.97 4.39
CA PHE A 12 9.04 19.15 3.27
C PHE A 12 9.54 17.75 3.62
N LEU A 13 10.36 17.62 4.65
CA LEU A 13 10.83 16.31 5.03
C LEU A 13 9.71 15.40 5.49
N VAL A 14 8.78 15.92 6.22
CA VAL A 14 7.63 15.13 6.64
C VAL A 14 6.77 14.80 5.45
N ALA A 15 6.55 15.80 4.62
CA ALA A 15 5.79 15.60 3.41
C ALA A 15 6.50 14.66 2.47
N ALA A 16 7.82 14.68 2.49
CA ALA A 16 8.58 13.84 1.59
C ALA A 16 8.38 12.36 1.85
N SER A 17 8.21 11.96 3.10
CA SER A 17 7.93 10.56 3.39
C SER A 17 6.61 10.14 2.77
N GLY A 18 5.58 10.93 2.99
CA GLY A 18 4.29 10.63 2.42
C GLY A 18 4.29 10.80 0.91
N ALA A 19 4.97 11.85 0.44
CA ALA A 19 5.02 12.09 -1.00
C ALA A 19 5.78 11.00 -1.74
N THR A 20 6.86 10.51 -1.15
CA THR A 20 7.62 9.44 -1.77
C THR A 20 6.75 8.19 -1.88
N TRP A 21 6.01 7.89 -0.83
CA TRP A 21 5.12 6.76 -0.84
C TRP A 21 4.07 6.91 -1.93
N ALA A 22 3.43 8.10 -1.99
CA ALA A 22 2.36 8.35 -2.95
C ALA A 22 2.86 8.45 -4.39
N ALA A 23 4.11 8.89 -4.57
CA ALA A 23 4.65 9.11 -5.90
C ALA A 23 5.32 7.89 -6.50
N ASN A 24 5.41 6.79 -5.75
CA ASN A 24 6.07 5.59 -6.24
C ASN A 24 5.07 4.44 -6.36
N PRO A 25 4.53 4.22 -7.56
CA PRO A 25 3.50 3.19 -7.73
C PRO A 25 3.99 1.79 -7.39
N THR A 26 5.25 1.48 -7.63
CA THR A 26 5.77 0.16 -7.28
C THR A 26 5.80 -0.04 -5.77
N ARG A 27 6.19 0.99 -5.03
CA ARG A 27 6.22 0.90 -3.59
C ARG A 27 4.81 0.74 -3.01
N ILE A 28 3.86 1.46 -3.57
CA ILE A 28 2.45 1.32 -3.17
C ILE A 28 2.00 -0.11 -3.42
N ALA A 29 2.34 -0.65 -4.58
CA ALA A 29 1.96 -2.01 -4.94
C ALA A 29 2.57 -3.02 -3.97
N GLU A 30 3.85 -2.89 -3.68
CA GLU A 30 4.54 -3.84 -2.82
C GLU A 30 4.00 -3.81 -1.40
N THR A 31 3.86 -2.62 -0.84
CA THR A 31 3.37 -2.46 0.51
C THR A 31 1.91 -2.90 0.63
N GLY A 32 1.09 -2.45 -0.32
CA GLY A 32 -0.33 -2.79 -0.30
C GLY A 32 -0.58 -4.27 -0.50
N ALA A 33 0.12 -4.88 -1.44
CA ALA A 33 -0.06 -6.30 -1.72
C ALA A 33 0.37 -7.17 -0.55
N PHE A 34 1.46 -6.81 0.10
CA PHE A 34 1.92 -7.55 1.26
C PHE A 34 0.87 -7.50 2.37
N LEU A 35 0.35 -6.32 2.64
CA LEU A 35 -0.69 -6.16 3.66
C LEU A 35 -1.96 -6.95 3.30
N LEU A 36 -2.44 -6.80 2.07
CA LEU A 36 -3.68 -7.44 1.67
C LEU A 36 -3.56 -8.95 1.58
N GLY A 37 -2.43 -9.44 1.09
CA GLY A 37 -2.21 -10.88 1.03
C GLY A 37 -2.16 -11.49 2.41
N ASN A 38 -1.49 -10.83 3.34
CA ASN A 38 -1.45 -11.31 4.71
C ASN A 38 -2.80 -11.18 5.40
N ALA A 39 -3.56 -10.13 5.11
CA ALA A 39 -4.92 -9.98 5.65
C ALA A 39 -5.80 -11.14 5.17
N TYR A 40 -5.69 -11.48 3.91
CA TYR A 40 -6.43 -12.62 3.37
C TYR A 40 -6.04 -13.91 4.10
N ARG A 41 -4.75 -14.15 4.25
CA ARG A 41 -4.25 -15.32 4.97
C ARG A 41 -4.75 -15.34 6.43
N CYS A 42 -4.87 -14.16 7.04
CA CYS A 42 -5.29 -14.05 8.43
C CYS A 42 -6.81 -14.07 8.61
N GLY A 43 -7.55 -14.32 7.55
CA GLY A 43 -8.99 -14.53 7.65
C GLY A 43 -9.86 -13.30 7.48
N VAL A 44 -9.30 -12.20 7.01
CA VAL A 44 -10.14 -11.04 6.69
C VAL A 44 -11.04 -11.42 5.52
N ALA A 45 -12.31 -11.02 5.59
CA ALA A 45 -13.30 -11.43 4.61
C ALA A 45 -12.92 -10.97 3.19
N ASP A 46 -13.21 -11.81 2.22
CA ASP A 46 -12.82 -11.57 0.82
C ASP A 46 -13.32 -10.23 0.30
N ASP A 47 -14.55 -9.87 0.60
CA ASP A 47 -15.10 -8.61 0.09
C ASP A 47 -14.37 -7.40 0.65
N ARG A 48 -13.89 -7.50 1.88
CA ARG A 48 -13.10 -6.41 2.47
C ARG A 48 -11.74 -6.31 1.79
N VAL A 49 -11.11 -7.46 1.53
CA VAL A 49 -9.82 -7.48 0.84
C VAL A 49 -9.96 -6.91 -0.56
N VAL A 50 -11.04 -7.28 -1.26
CA VAL A 50 -11.29 -6.76 -2.61
C VAL A 50 -11.48 -5.25 -2.59
N ARG A 51 -12.26 -4.72 -1.63
CA ARG A 51 -12.45 -3.28 -1.54
C ARG A 51 -11.14 -2.55 -1.28
N ALA A 52 -10.33 -3.09 -0.38
CA ALA A 52 -9.02 -2.50 -0.10
C ALA A 52 -8.12 -2.57 -1.33
N GLY A 53 -8.22 -3.65 -2.09
CA GLY A 53 -7.46 -3.78 -3.33
C GLY A 53 -7.82 -2.70 -4.35
N LYS A 54 -9.08 -2.32 -4.40
CA LYS A 54 -9.49 -1.23 -5.29
C LYS A 54 -8.88 0.09 -4.86
N VAL A 55 -8.81 0.33 -3.54
CA VAL A 55 -8.17 1.54 -3.03
C VAL A 55 -6.71 1.58 -3.44
N ILE A 56 -6.00 0.46 -3.27
CA ILE A 56 -4.59 0.39 -3.65
C ILE A 56 -4.43 0.62 -5.16
N SER A 57 -5.32 0.03 -5.95
CA SER A 57 -5.28 0.21 -7.40
C SER A 57 -5.45 1.68 -7.78
N GLU A 58 -6.36 2.38 -7.12
CA GLU A 58 -6.57 3.80 -7.37
C GLU A 58 -5.33 4.62 -7.01
N LEU A 59 -4.68 4.27 -5.91
CA LEU A 59 -3.45 4.96 -5.52
C LEU A 59 -2.33 4.71 -6.52
N ILE A 60 -2.24 3.50 -7.06
CA ILE A 60 -1.25 3.19 -8.09
C ILE A 60 -1.50 4.03 -9.33
N VAL A 61 -2.76 4.11 -9.76
CA VAL A 61 -3.11 4.90 -10.93
C VAL A 61 -2.75 6.36 -10.72
N ALA A 62 -3.05 6.88 -9.54
CA ALA A 62 -2.77 8.28 -9.24
C ALA A 62 -1.27 8.57 -9.17
N ALA A 63 -0.46 7.60 -8.77
CA ALA A 63 0.97 7.80 -8.62
C ALA A 63 1.76 7.52 -9.89
N ALA A 64 1.20 6.74 -10.81
CA ALA A 64 1.92 6.36 -12.03
C ALA A 64 1.96 7.50 -13.03
N ASP A 65 3.11 7.68 -13.68
CA ASP A 65 3.27 8.72 -14.68
C ASP A 65 2.67 8.32 -16.01
N ASP A 66 2.61 7.03 -16.30
CA ASP A 66 2.10 6.56 -17.57
C ASP A 66 1.53 5.13 -17.43
N ALA A 67 0.98 4.64 -18.52
CA ALA A 67 0.35 3.33 -18.55
C ALA A 67 1.34 2.20 -18.29
N SER A 68 2.58 2.38 -18.71
CA SER A 68 3.62 1.38 -18.52
C SER A 68 3.94 1.20 -17.03
N GLU A 69 4.10 2.31 -16.30
CA GLU A 69 4.32 2.25 -14.87
C GLU A 69 3.13 1.63 -14.15
N GLN A 70 1.94 1.98 -14.58
CA GLN A 70 0.73 1.47 -13.99
C GLN A 70 0.66 -0.05 -14.15
N THR A 71 0.92 -0.54 -15.35
CA THR A 71 0.90 -1.96 -15.64
C THR A 71 1.96 -2.72 -14.82
N ALA A 72 3.17 -2.16 -14.77
CA ALA A 72 4.26 -2.79 -14.02
C ALA A 72 3.92 -2.88 -12.53
N ALA A 73 3.36 -1.81 -11.96
CA ALA A 73 3.00 -1.81 -10.56
C ALA A 73 1.88 -2.80 -10.26
N LYS A 74 0.89 -2.89 -11.13
CA LYS A 74 -0.21 -3.83 -10.94
C LYS A 74 0.26 -5.28 -11.04
N SER A 75 1.20 -5.55 -11.93
CA SER A 75 1.79 -6.88 -12.03
C SER A 75 2.56 -7.23 -10.77
N ARG A 76 3.29 -6.25 -10.24
CA ARG A 76 4.04 -6.45 -9.01
C ARG A 76 3.10 -6.71 -7.83
N PHE A 77 1.99 -5.97 -7.80
CA PHE A 77 0.97 -6.19 -6.77
C PHE A 77 0.50 -7.65 -6.81
N ALA A 78 0.16 -8.15 -7.99
CA ALA A 78 -0.35 -9.51 -8.11
C ALA A 78 0.67 -10.54 -7.62
N GLU A 79 1.94 -10.36 -7.96
CA GLU A 79 2.99 -11.27 -7.52
C GLU A 79 3.11 -11.32 -6.01
N ILE A 80 3.17 -10.14 -5.39
CA ILE A 80 3.36 -10.06 -3.95
C ILE A 80 2.13 -10.51 -3.20
N PHE A 81 0.95 -10.18 -3.73
CA PHE A 81 -0.28 -10.63 -3.11
C PHE A 81 -0.34 -12.17 -3.07
N ARG A 82 -0.04 -12.81 -4.19
CA ARG A 82 -0.08 -14.28 -4.25
C ARG A 82 0.91 -14.89 -3.26
N GLU A 83 2.11 -14.33 -3.20
CA GLU A 83 3.10 -14.85 -2.27
C GLU A 83 2.67 -14.63 -0.81
N SER A 84 2.14 -13.45 -0.50
CA SER A 84 1.75 -13.10 0.86
C SER A 84 0.50 -13.84 1.34
N ALA A 85 -0.35 -14.23 0.41
CA ALA A 85 -1.58 -14.94 0.75
C ALA A 85 -1.38 -16.44 0.95
N ARG A 86 -0.19 -16.95 0.69
CA ARG A 86 0.10 -18.37 0.83
C ARG A 86 0.05 -18.79 2.29
N PRO A 87 -0.37 -20.04 2.55
CA PRO A 87 -0.36 -20.54 3.92
C PRO A 87 1.04 -20.55 4.51
N GLU A 88 1.11 -20.46 5.82
CA GLU A 88 2.38 -20.60 6.51
C GLU A 88 3.01 -21.93 6.16
N GLY A 89 4.33 -21.92 6.05
CA GLY A 89 5.05 -23.12 5.71
C GLY A 89 5.34 -23.25 4.23
N SER A 90 4.55 -22.59 3.37
CA SER A 90 4.81 -22.58 1.94
C SER A 90 5.32 -21.25 1.46
N ARG A 91 5.51 -20.30 2.36
CA ARG A 91 5.97 -18.96 2.03
C ARG A 91 7.49 -18.89 2.10
N ARG A 92 8.05 -18.02 1.27
CA ARG A 92 9.49 -17.74 1.31
C ARG A 92 9.83 -16.62 2.27
N THR A 93 8.87 -15.76 2.58
CA THR A 93 9.11 -14.61 3.46
C THR A 93 8.56 -14.89 4.83
N PRO A 94 9.10 -14.25 5.86
CA PRO A 94 8.57 -14.40 7.22
C PRO A 94 7.10 -13.98 7.26
N THR A 95 6.34 -14.65 8.12
CA THR A 95 4.93 -14.39 8.28
C THR A 95 4.70 -13.44 9.44
N PRO A 96 4.14 -12.24 9.21
CA PRO A 96 3.86 -11.34 10.31
C PRO A 96 2.70 -11.84 11.16
N PRO A 97 2.64 -11.45 12.44
CA PRO A 97 1.53 -11.85 13.31
C PRO A 97 0.21 -11.29 12.79
N CYS A 98 -0.82 -12.13 12.81
CA CYS A 98 -2.13 -11.70 12.29
C CYS A 98 -2.70 -10.51 13.05
N ARG A 99 -2.45 -10.41 14.36
CA ARG A 99 -2.94 -9.25 15.11
C ARG A 99 -2.42 -7.95 14.51
N THR A 100 -1.13 -7.91 14.19
CA THR A 100 -0.53 -6.72 13.59
C THR A 100 -1.11 -6.45 12.20
N VAL A 101 -1.24 -7.51 11.42
CA VAL A 101 -1.77 -7.41 10.07
C VAL A 101 -3.18 -6.86 10.07
N VAL A 102 -4.05 -7.42 10.91
CA VAL A 102 -5.45 -6.99 10.97
C VAL A 102 -5.56 -5.54 11.41
N THR A 103 -4.74 -5.14 12.40
CA THR A 103 -4.76 -3.76 12.85
C THR A 103 -4.36 -2.79 11.74
N GLN A 104 -3.32 -3.13 10.99
CA GLN A 104 -2.89 -2.29 9.87
C GLN A 104 -3.93 -2.25 8.77
N PHE A 105 -4.57 -3.38 8.51
CA PHE A 105 -5.62 -3.45 7.51
C PHE A 105 -6.78 -2.55 7.89
N GLU A 106 -7.18 -2.57 9.14
CA GLU A 106 -8.28 -1.73 9.62
C GLU A 106 -7.92 -0.26 9.51
N ARG A 107 -6.66 0.10 9.74
CA ARG A 107 -6.23 1.48 9.55
C ARG A 107 -6.35 1.92 8.10
N LEU A 108 -6.04 1.03 7.19
CA LEU A 108 -6.19 1.34 5.77
C LEU A 108 -7.66 1.58 5.44
N GLU A 109 -8.55 0.75 5.95
CA GLU A 109 -9.98 0.92 5.74
C GLU A 109 -10.46 2.25 6.30
N GLN A 110 -10.03 2.60 7.50
CA GLN A 110 -10.41 3.86 8.13
C GLN A 110 -9.90 5.06 7.35
N PHE A 111 -8.67 4.97 6.89
CA PHE A 111 -8.09 6.05 6.10
C PHE A 111 -8.92 6.30 4.84
N HIS A 112 -9.29 5.25 4.16
CA HIS A 112 -10.10 5.37 2.94
C HIS A 112 -11.47 6.00 3.25
N ASP A 113 -12.11 5.54 4.32
CA ASP A 113 -13.41 6.08 4.71
C ASP A 113 -13.33 7.57 5.03
N GLN A 114 -12.28 7.98 5.71
CA GLN A 114 -12.09 9.39 6.04
C GLN A 114 -11.86 10.25 4.81
N THR A 115 -11.08 9.76 3.86
CA THR A 115 -10.77 10.53 2.67
C THR A 115 -11.89 10.54 1.66
N SER A 116 -12.82 9.60 1.76
CA SER A 116 -13.95 9.55 0.85
C SER A 116 -15.08 10.50 1.23
N ARG A 117 -14.97 11.08 2.41
CA ARG A 117 -15.98 12.05 2.87
C ARG A 117 -15.53 13.48 2.54
#